data_7afa0169a83d72e8950536538f3161fb
#
_entry.id   7afa0169a83d72e8950536538f3161fb
#
_cell.length_a   1.000
_cell.length_b   1.000
_cell.length_c   1.000
_cell.angle_alpha   90.00
_cell.angle_beta   90.00
_cell.angle_gamma   90.00
#
_symmetry.space_group_name_H-M   'P 1'
#
loop_
_entity.id
_entity.type
_entity.pdbx_description
1 polymer ?
#
loop_
_entity_poly.entity_id
_entity_poly.type
_entity_poly.pdbx_seq_one_letter_code
_entity_poly.pdbx_strand_id
1 'polypeptide(L)'
;IAGIQISWLQWFLCFLPVGVILLIIAPWLSYVLYKPEITHSEEVATWAGDELKTMGALTRREWTLIGLVLLSLGLWVFGSEVINATAVGLLAVSLMLALHVVPWKDITRYNSAWNTLVNLATLVVMANGLTRSGFIDWFAGTMSTHLEGFSPNATVIVLVLVFYFAHYLFASLSAHTATMLPVI
;
A
#
# COMPACT_ATOMS: atom_id res chain seq x y z
N ILE A 1 19.07 -9.81 -4.24
CA ILE A 1 18.40 -8.53 -3.95
C ILE A 1 19.42 -7.65 -3.25
N ALA A 2 19.59 -6.42 -3.67
CA ALA A 2 20.74 -5.51 -3.42
C ALA A 2 21.02 -5.14 -1.94
N GLY A 3 20.37 -5.73 -0.95
CA GLY A 3 20.63 -5.48 0.47
C GLY A 3 20.39 -4.04 0.95
N ILE A 4 19.75 -3.21 0.12
CA ILE A 4 19.48 -1.82 0.45
C ILE A 4 18.28 -1.76 1.39
N GLN A 5 18.50 -1.27 2.60
CA GLN A 5 17.45 -0.99 3.57
C GLN A 5 16.91 0.42 3.33
N ILE A 6 15.70 0.53 2.81
CA ILE A 6 15.03 1.82 2.62
C ILE A 6 14.14 2.08 3.83
N SER A 7 14.40 3.16 4.57
CA SER A 7 13.52 3.58 5.66
C SER A 7 12.20 4.11 5.12
N TRP A 8 11.14 4.05 5.94
CA TRP A 8 9.84 4.59 5.58
C TRP A 8 9.92 6.07 5.14
N LEU A 9 10.72 6.87 5.84
CA LEU A 9 10.90 8.28 5.51
C LEU A 9 11.58 8.48 4.15
N GLN A 10 12.60 7.69 3.83
CA GLN A 10 13.27 7.75 2.52
C GLN A 10 12.29 7.37 1.40
N TRP A 11 11.52 6.30 1.60
CA TRP A 11 10.47 5.91 0.66
C TRP A 11 9.46 7.03 0.47
N PHE A 12 8.94 7.62 1.56
CA PHE A 12 7.99 8.72 1.51
C PHE A 12 8.55 9.94 0.75
N LEU A 13 9.77 10.35 1.05
CA LEU A 13 10.41 11.50 0.38
C LEU A 13 10.64 11.25 -1.11
N CYS A 14 10.95 10.03 -1.52
CA CYS A 14 11.08 9.69 -2.94
C CYS A 14 9.74 9.80 -3.69
N PHE A 15 8.65 9.40 -3.06
CA PHE A 15 7.32 9.45 -3.69
C PHE A 15 6.59 10.78 -3.52
N LEU A 16 6.98 11.60 -2.53
CA LEU A 16 6.30 12.86 -2.21
C LEU A 16 6.16 13.78 -3.43
N PRO A 17 7.19 14.06 -4.25
CA PRO A 17 7.06 14.99 -5.38
C PRO A 17 6.01 14.51 -6.38
N VAL A 18 6.06 13.23 -6.76
CA VAL A 18 5.10 12.63 -7.70
C VAL A 18 3.71 12.56 -7.08
N GLY A 19 3.62 12.20 -5.80
CA GLY A 19 2.36 12.13 -5.08
C GLY A 19 1.66 13.50 -4.99
N VAL A 20 2.39 14.56 -4.70
CA VAL A 20 1.82 15.93 -4.67
C VAL A 20 1.36 16.37 -6.05
N ILE A 21 2.16 16.12 -7.08
CA ILE A 21 1.78 16.45 -8.47
C ILE A 21 0.49 15.73 -8.85
N LEU A 22 0.41 14.42 -8.59
CA LEU A 22 -0.79 13.62 -8.91
C LEU A 22 -1.99 14.03 -8.07
N LEU A 23 -1.80 14.36 -6.80
CA LEU A 23 -2.88 14.84 -5.91
C LEU A 23 -3.54 16.12 -6.43
N ILE A 24 -2.78 16.98 -7.09
CA ILE A 24 -3.28 18.24 -7.68
C ILE A 24 -3.83 17.99 -9.09
N ILE A 25 -3.07 17.30 -9.92
CA ILE A 25 -3.40 17.14 -11.35
C ILE A 25 -4.58 16.20 -11.53
N ALA A 26 -4.68 15.10 -10.81
CA ALA A 26 -5.73 14.10 -11.04
C ALA A 26 -7.14 14.63 -10.77
N PRO A 27 -7.44 15.31 -9.63
CA PRO A 27 -8.75 15.94 -9.42
C PRO A 27 -9.03 17.07 -10.42
N TRP A 28 -8.02 17.88 -10.73
CA TRP A 28 -8.17 18.95 -11.69
C TRP A 28 -8.48 18.41 -13.08
N LEU A 29 -7.74 17.39 -13.54
CA LEU A 29 -7.98 16.75 -14.83
C LEU A 29 -9.35 16.06 -14.88
N SER A 30 -9.75 15.39 -13.81
CA SER A 30 -11.08 14.81 -13.69
C SER A 30 -12.17 15.88 -13.81
N TYR A 31 -12.00 17.02 -13.16
CA TYR A 31 -12.95 18.13 -13.25
C TYR A 31 -13.03 18.73 -14.66
N VAL A 32 -11.90 18.82 -15.37
CA VAL A 32 -11.84 19.38 -16.73
C VAL A 32 -12.44 18.41 -17.76
N LEU A 33 -12.12 17.11 -17.64
CA LEU A 33 -12.58 16.08 -18.60
C LEU A 33 -14.04 15.68 -18.33
N TYR A 34 -14.44 15.61 -17.07
CA TYR A 34 -15.78 15.20 -16.65
C TYR A 34 -16.41 16.33 -15.83
N LYS A 35 -16.79 17.39 -16.53
CA LYS A 35 -17.40 18.55 -15.88
C LYS A 35 -18.69 18.12 -15.16
N PRO A 36 -18.78 18.28 -13.84
CA PRO A 36 -19.97 17.86 -13.09
C PRO A 36 -21.18 18.72 -13.50
N GLU A 37 -22.33 18.08 -13.66
CA GLU A 37 -23.59 18.75 -13.94
C GLU A 37 -24.05 19.58 -12.71
N ILE A 38 -23.73 19.09 -11.51
CA ILE A 38 -24.07 19.74 -10.25
C ILE A 38 -22.77 20.25 -9.61
N THR A 39 -22.55 21.56 -9.65
CA THR A 39 -21.37 22.20 -9.06
C THR A 39 -21.59 22.67 -7.63
N HIS A 40 -22.85 22.89 -7.24
CA HIS A 40 -23.25 23.29 -5.89
C HIS A 40 -24.51 22.52 -5.49
N SER A 41 -24.45 21.87 -4.36
CA SER A 41 -25.60 21.19 -3.75
C SER A 41 -25.72 21.63 -2.28
N GLU A 42 -26.71 22.46 -2.00
CA GLU A 42 -27.07 22.83 -0.63
C GLU A 42 -27.58 21.61 0.16
N GLU A 43 -28.18 20.65 -0.55
CA GLU A 43 -28.68 19.41 0.05
C GLU A 43 -27.56 18.57 0.66
N VAL A 44 -26.39 18.47 -0.01
CA VAL A 44 -25.23 17.73 0.52
C VAL A 44 -24.66 18.40 1.76
N ALA A 45 -24.57 19.72 1.77
CA ALA A 45 -24.07 20.46 2.93
C ALA A 45 -25.01 20.34 4.12
N THR A 46 -26.34 20.41 3.88
CA THR A 46 -27.36 20.25 4.91
C THR A 46 -27.37 18.83 5.46
N TRP A 47 -27.34 17.83 4.57
CA TRP A 47 -27.24 16.41 4.96
C TRP A 47 -25.99 16.14 5.78
N ALA A 48 -24.82 16.62 5.35
CA ALA A 48 -23.58 16.44 6.09
C ALA A 48 -23.62 17.11 7.48
N GLY A 49 -24.25 18.30 7.58
CA GLY A 49 -24.47 19.00 8.84
C GLY A 49 -25.40 18.24 9.80
N ASP A 50 -26.44 17.62 9.28
CA ASP A 50 -27.39 16.86 10.08
C ASP A 50 -26.79 15.50 10.49
N GLU A 51 -26.02 14.85 9.61
CA GLU A 51 -25.27 13.64 9.95
C GLU A 51 -24.23 13.89 11.04
N LEU A 52 -23.50 15.00 10.97
CA LEU A 52 -22.56 15.44 12.01
C LEU A 52 -23.26 15.66 13.37
N LYS A 53 -24.48 16.22 13.38
CA LYS A 53 -25.26 16.38 14.61
C LYS A 53 -25.69 15.02 15.19
N THR A 54 -26.07 14.06 14.33
CA THR A 54 -26.49 12.73 14.76
C THR A 54 -25.31 11.91 15.30
N MET A 55 -24.11 12.07 14.74
CA MET A 55 -22.88 11.44 15.24
C MET A 55 -22.51 11.92 16.65
N GLY A 56 -22.82 13.17 17.00
CA GLY A 56 -22.54 13.73 18.31
C GLY A 56 -21.07 14.00 18.58
N ALA A 57 -20.71 14.13 19.87
CA ALA A 57 -19.33 14.34 20.29
C ALA A 57 -18.53 13.02 20.28
N LEU A 58 -17.23 13.12 19.99
CA LEU A 58 -16.31 11.99 20.02
C LEU A 58 -16.39 11.23 21.35
N THR A 59 -16.60 9.94 21.25
CA THR A 59 -16.64 9.02 22.39
C THR A 59 -15.25 8.73 22.92
N ARG A 60 -15.16 8.23 24.16
CA ARG A 60 -13.87 7.79 24.74
C ARG A 60 -13.17 6.72 23.87
N ARG A 61 -13.93 5.85 23.22
CA ARG A 61 -13.38 4.81 22.33
C ARG A 61 -12.74 5.42 21.09
N GLU A 62 -13.36 6.42 20.51
CA GLU A 62 -12.82 7.14 19.33
C GLU A 62 -11.56 7.91 19.68
N TRP A 63 -11.52 8.58 20.83
CA TRP A 63 -10.29 9.21 21.33
C TRP A 63 -9.16 8.22 21.56
N THR A 64 -9.47 7.06 22.11
CA THR A 64 -8.48 5.98 22.29
C THR A 64 -8.00 5.47 20.93
N LEU A 65 -8.91 5.28 19.96
CA LEU A 65 -8.55 4.89 18.61
C LEU A 65 -7.62 5.90 17.94
N ILE A 66 -7.96 7.18 18.01
CA ILE A 66 -7.11 8.25 17.48
C ILE A 66 -5.71 8.19 18.11
N GLY A 67 -5.63 8.06 19.43
CA GLY A 67 -4.36 7.92 20.15
C GLY A 67 -3.54 6.72 19.69
N LEU A 68 -4.17 5.55 19.50
CA LEU A 68 -3.50 4.35 19.02
C LEU A 68 -3.03 4.47 17.57
N VAL A 69 -3.82 5.12 16.71
CA VAL A 69 -3.43 5.38 15.32
C VAL A 69 -2.23 6.33 15.27
N LEU A 70 -2.27 7.43 16.03
CA LEU A 70 -1.15 8.36 16.10
C LEU A 70 0.12 7.72 16.67
N LEU A 71 -0.03 6.88 17.71
CA LEU A 71 1.09 6.10 18.27
C LEU A 71 1.69 5.18 17.20
N SER A 72 0.86 4.44 16.47
CA SER A 72 1.33 3.51 15.43
C SER A 72 2.03 4.25 14.29
N LEU A 73 1.48 5.37 13.84
CA LEU A 73 2.10 6.23 12.83
C LEU A 73 3.45 6.78 13.34
N GLY A 74 3.49 7.26 14.57
CA GLY A 74 4.73 7.72 15.19
C GLY A 74 5.80 6.63 15.27
N LEU A 75 5.43 5.42 15.66
CA LEU A 75 6.35 4.28 15.70
C LEU A 75 6.80 3.85 14.29
N TRP A 76 5.96 3.92 13.27
CA TRP A 76 6.37 3.61 11.89
C TRP A 76 7.32 4.66 11.32
N VAL A 77 7.09 5.94 11.61
CA VAL A 77 7.91 7.05 11.07
C VAL A 77 9.23 7.18 11.82
N PHE A 78 9.21 7.14 13.14
CA PHE A 78 10.36 7.44 13.99
C PHE A 78 10.99 6.19 14.64
N GLY A 79 10.26 5.09 14.75
CA GLY A 79 10.69 3.87 15.42
C GLY A 79 11.18 2.76 14.49
N SER A 80 11.29 3.01 13.20
CA SER A 80 11.62 1.99 12.18
C SER A 80 12.96 1.30 12.38
N GLU A 81 13.91 1.93 13.07
CA GLU A 81 15.20 1.34 13.39
C GLU A 81 15.17 0.46 14.65
N VAL A 82 14.16 0.62 15.51
CA VAL A 82 14.07 -0.06 16.81
C VAL A 82 13.02 -1.17 16.79
N ILE A 83 11.90 -0.94 16.08
CA ILE A 83 10.75 -1.84 16.08
C ILE A 83 10.36 -2.16 14.63
N ASN A 84 10.19 -3.45 14.35
CA ASN A 84 9.70 -3.90 13.04
C ASN A 84 8.27 -3.42 12.79
N ALA A 85 7.99 -2.95 11.56
CA ALA A 85 6.68 -2.41 11.17
C ALA A 85 5.51 -3.38 11.43
N THR A 86 5.73 -4.68 11.25
CA THR A 86 4.73 -5.72 11.54
C THR A 86 4.46 -5.82 13.04
N ALA A 87 5.50 -5.70 13.87
CA ALA A 87 5.35 -5.73 15.33
C ALA A 87 4.52 -4.53 15.83
N VAL A 88 4.71 -3.35 15.23
CA VAL A 88 3.88 -2.16 15.51
C VAL A 88 2.42 -2.42 15.16
N GLY A 89 2.14 -3.00 14.00
CA GLY A 89 0.76 -3.34 13.60
C GLY A 89 0.11 -4.35 14.55
N LEU A 90 0.84 -5.40 14.93
CA LEU A 90 0.34 -6.40 15.90
C LEU A 90 0.12 -5.78 17.28
N LEU A 91 1.02 -4.90 17.73
CA LEU A 91 0.87 -4.16 18.98
C LEU A 91 -0.38 -3.28 18.95
N ALA A 92 -0.61 -2.54 17.87
CA ALA A 92 -1.79 -1.71 17.71
C ALA A 92 -3.09 -2.52 17.80
N VAL A 93 -3.19 -3.62 17.07
CA VAL A 93 -4.37 -4.52 17.12
C VAL A 93 -4.54 -5.11 18.54
N SER A 94 -3.46 -5.54 19.16
CA SER A 94 -3.49 -6.09 20.53
C SER A 94 -3.98 -5.06 21.55
N LEU A 95 -3.52 -3.80 21.44
CA LEU A 95 -3.99 -2.71 22.28
C LEU A 95 -5.44 -2.34 22.02
N MET A 96 -5.89 -2.32 20.76
CA MET A 96 -7.29 -2.09 20.41
C MET A 96 -8.22 -3.14 21.04
N LEU A 97 -7.79 -4.39 21.06
CA LEU A 97 -8.51 -5.49 21.71
C LEU A 97 -8.50 -5.35 23.24
N ALA A 98 -7.33 -5.12 23.83
CA ALA A 98 -7.16 -5.02 25.29
C ALA A 98 -7.94 -3.83 25.87
N LEU A 99 -8.00 -2.72 25.15
CA LEU A 99 -8.74 -1.51 25.53
C LEU A 99 -10.22 -1.55 25.10
N HIS A 100 -10.68 -2.67 24.55
CA HIS A 100 -12.05 -2.86 24.09
C HIS A 100 -12.52 -1.81 23.08
N VAL A 101 -11.60 -1.25 22.29
CA VAL A 101 -11.90 -0.33 21.18
C VAL A 101 -12.58 -1.09 20.05
N VAL A 102 -12.05 -2.29 19.75
CA VAL A 102 -12.61 -3.19 18.75
C VAL A 102 -12.87 -4.55 19.39
N PRO A 103 -14.07 -5.13 19.27
CA PRO A 103 -14.34 -6.46 19.77
C PRO A 103 -13.71 -7.53 18.85
N TRP A 104 -13.28 -8.65 19.42
CA TRP A 104 -12.69 -9.78 18.69
C TRP A 104 -13.56 -10.26 17.51
N LYS A 105 -14.88 -10.20 17.68
CA LYS A 105 -15.86 -10.60 16.67
C LYS A 105 -15.73 -9.79 15.37
N ASP A 106 -15.43 -8.51 15.47
CA ASP A 106 -15.31 -7.64 14.29
C ASP A 106 -14.05 -7.98 13.51
N ILE A 107 -12.95 -8.29 14.20
CA ILE A 107 -11.71 -8.76 13.55
C ILE A 107 -11.95 -10.07 12.82
N THR A 108 -12.57 -11.07 13.47
CA THR A 108 -12.78 -12.39 12.87
C THR A 108 -13.81 -12.39 11.74
N ARG A 109 -14.73 -11.45 11.73
CA ARG A 109 -15.75 -11.30 10.68
C ARG A 109 -15.33 -10.40 9.53
N TYR A 110 -14.19 -9.76 9.60
CA TYR A 110 -13.71 -8.89 8.53
C TYR A 110 -13.13 -9.71 7.37
N ASN A 111 -14.05 -10.31 6.59
CA ASN A 111 -13.72 -11.24 5.52
C ASN A 111 -12.74 -10.66 4.49
N SER A 112 -12.79 -9.36 4.23
CA SER A 112 -11.88 -8.70 3.29
C SER A 112 -10.42 -8.82 3.74
N ALA A 113 -10.14 -8.60 5.04
CA ALA A 113 -8.78 -8.73 5.58
C ALA A 113 -8.29 -10.18 5.53
N TRP A 114 -9.14 -11.15 5.89
CA TRP A 114 -8.80 -12.56 5.84
C TRP A 114 -8.54 -13.05 4.41
N ASN A 115 -9.38 -12.65 3.44
CA ASN A 115 -9.15 -12.94 2.03
C ASN A 115 -7.84 -12.36 1.53
N THR A 116 -7.54 -11.10 1.89
CA THR A 116 -6.27 -10.45 1.53
C THR A 116 -5.09 -11.21 2.13
N LEU A 117 -5.16 -11.58 3.42
CA LEU A 117 -4.10 -12.35 4.09
C LEU A 117 -3.84 -13.69 3.39
N VAL A 118 -4.89 -14.47 3.11
CA VAL A 118 -4.76 -15.76 2.45
C VAL A 118 -4.20 -15.61 1.03
N ASN A 119 -4.71 -14.65 0.26
CA ASN A 119 -4.22 -14.40 -1.09
C ASN A 119 -2.74 -13.98 -1.10
N LEU A 120 -2.35 -13.02 -0.25
CA LEU A 120 -0.96 -12.57 -0.16
C LEU A 120 -0.04 -13.70 0.33
N ALA A 121 -0.43 -14.44 1.36
CA ALA A 121 0.35 -15.56 1.86
C ALA A 121 0.58 -16.62 0.77
N THR A 122 -0.46 -16.94 -0.01
CA THR A 122 -0.37 -17.88 -1.12
C THR A 122 0.58 -17.37 -2.21
N LEU A 123 0.47 -16.10 -2.60
CA LEU A 123 1.36 -15.50 -3.59
C LEU A 123 2.82 -15.50 -3.14
N VAL A 124 3.09 -15.18 -1.87
CA VAL A 124 4.45 -15.23 -1.30
C VAL A 124 5.01 -16.65 -1.30
N VAL A 125 4.20 -17.65 -0.93
CA VAL A 125 4.63 -19.07 -0.97
C VAL A 125 4.92 -19.51 -2.40
N MET A 126 4.10 -19.14 -3.37
CA MET A 126 4.33 -19.45 -4.78
C MET A 126 5.59 -18.77 -5.32
N ALA A 127 5.82 -17.48 -5.01
CA ALA A 127 7.03 -16.76 -5.38
C ALA A 127 8.29 -17.42 -4.80
N ASN A 128 8.25 -17.80 -3.51
CA ASN A 128 9.33 -18.54 -2.87
C ASN A 128 9.56 -19.92 -3.53
N GLY A 129 8.51 -20.59 -3.96
CA GLY A 129 8.58 -21.84 -4.72
C GLY A 129 9.31 -21.65 -6.05
N LEU A 130 8.97 -20.61 -6.81
CA LEU A 130 9.66 -20.25 -8.06
C LEU A 130 11.14 -19.92 -7.84
N THR A 131 11.47 -19.20 -6.77
CA THR A 131 12.87 -18.93 -6.42
C THR A 131 13.63 -20.23 -6.11
N ARG A 132 13.05 -21.11 -5.29
CA ARG A 132 13.69 -22.39 -4.93
C ARG A 132 13.82 -23.37 -6.09
N SER A 133 12.93 -23.29 -7.08
CA SER A 133 13.01 -24.13 -8.28
C SER A 133 14.11 -23.71 -9.26
N GLY A 134 14.79 -22.57 -9.01
CA GLY A 134 15.79 -22.01 -9.92
C GLY A 134 15.17 -21.27 -11.12
N PHE A 135 13.84 -21.16 -11.18
CA PHE A 135 13.18 -20.48 -12.29
C PHE A 135 13.60 -19.01 -12.37
N ILE A 136 13.72 -18.33 -11.24
CA ILE A 136 14.12 -16.92 -11.19
C ILE A 136 15.53 -16.74 -11.75
N ASP A 137 16.49 -17.60 -11.35
CA ASP A 137 17.87 -17.54 -11.81
C ASP A 137 17.97 -17.82 -13.31
N TRP A 138 17.22 -18.83 -13.79
CA TRP A 138 17.15 -19.14 -15.22
C TRP A 138 16.56 -17.96 -16.02
N PHE A 139 15.47 -17.37 -15.55
CA PHE A 139 14.82 -16.25 -16.24
C PHE A 139 15.71 -15.01 -16.26
N ALA A 140 16.30 -14.65 -15.11
CA ALA A 140 17.23 -13.53 -15.01
C ALA A 140 18.45 -13.72 -15.90
N GLY A 141 19.04 -14.94 -15.94
CA GLY A 141 20.13 -15.27 -16.85
C GLY A 141 19.73 -15.13 -18.32
N THR A 142 18.54 -15.59 -18.70
CA THR A 142 18.03 -15.45 -20.06
C THR A 142 17.80 -13.98 -20.42
N MET A 143 17.25 -13.19 -19.51
CA MET A 143 17.04 -11.74 -19.74
C MET A 143 18.37 -11.01 -19.84
N SER A 144 19.36 -11.33 -19.01
CA SER A 144 20.68 -10.67 -19.04
C SER A 144 21.38 -10.82 -20.39
N THR A 145 21.28 -12.00 -21.03
CA THR A 145 21.87 -12.23 -22.36
C THR A 145 21.22 -11.35 -23.43
N HIS A 146 19.94 -11.04 -23.32
CA HIS A 146 19.24 -10.14 -24.25
C HIS A 146 19.52 -8.66 -23.99
N LEU A 147 20.01 -8.34 -22.81
CA LEU A 147 20.37 -6.97 -22.41
C LEU A 147 21.86 -6.68 -22.56
N GLU A 148 22.66 -7.67 -22.97
CA GLU A 148 24.07 -7.50 -23.29
C GLU A 148 24.25 -6.44 -24.39
N GLY A 149 25.09 -5.42 -24.09
CA GLY A 149 25.33 -4.29 -24.99
C GLY A 149 24.50 -3.03 -24.68
N PHE A 150 23.53 -3.10 -23.79
CA PHE A 150 22.85 -1.91 -23.30
C PHE A 150 23.69 -1.18 -22.24
N SER A 151 23.60 0.16 -22.23
CA SER A 151 24.18 0.93 -21.12
C SER A 151 23.40 0.65 -19.83
N PRO A 152 24.01 0.80 -18.62
CA PRO A 152 23.31 0.58 -17.34
C PRO A 152 22.00 1.35 -17.22
N ASN A 153 21.96 2.60 -17.68
CA ASN A 153 20.75 3.41 -17.65
C ASN A 153 19.67 2.89 -18.61
N ALA A 154 20.06 2.42 -19.81
CA ALA A 154 19.12 1.84 -20.76
C ALA A 154 18.55 0.51 -20.22
N THR A 155 19.37 -0.31 -19.59
CA THR A 155 18.92 -1.55 -18.92
C THR A 155 17.86 -1.27 -17.86
N VAL A 156 18.12 -0.31 -16.97
CA VAL A 156 17.12 0.09 -15.94
C VAL A 156 15.83 0.58 -16.58
N ILE A 157 15.90 1.41 -17.60
CA ILE A 157 14.71 1.93 -18.29
C ILE A 157 13.91 0.78 -18.91
N VAL A 158 14.58 -0.16 -19.60
CA VAL A 158 13.91 -1.34 -20.20
C VAL A 158 13.24 -2.19 -19.13
N LEU A 159 13.93 -2.49 -18.03
CA LEU A 159 13.38 -3.28 -16.92
C LEU A 159 12.16 -2.59 -16.28
N VAL A 160 12.24 -1.29 -16.07
CA VAL A 160 11.10 -0.49 -15.54
C VAL A 160 9.92 -0.51 -16.50
N LEU A 161 10.16 -0.38 -17.81
CA LEU A 161 9.10 -0.46 -18.83
C LEU A 161 8.47 -1.86 -18.87
N VAL A 162 9.29 -2.91 -18.85
CA VAL A 162 8.79 -4.30 -18.79
C VAL A 162 7.94 -4.51 -17.54
N PHE A 163 8.43 -4.07 -16.38
CA PHE A 163 7.68 -4.13 -15.13
C PHE A 163 6.36 -3.37 -15.24
N TYR A 164 6.38 -2.15 -15.75
CA TYR A 164 5.19 -1.33 -15.88
C TYR A 164 4.14 -1.95 -16.83
N PHE A 165 4.55 -2.40 -18.02
CA PHE A 165 3.62 -2.99 -18.98
C PHE A 165 3.16 -4.40 -18.58
N ALA A 166 3.98 -5.18 -17.91
CA ALA A 166 3.58 -6.47 -17.36
C ALA A 166 2.39 -6.38 -16.39
N HIS A 167 2.20 -5.20 -15.77
CA HIS A 167 1.04 -4.96 -14.90
C HIS A 167 -0.30 -5.32 -15.55
N TYR A 168 -0.46 -5.05 -16.83
CA TYR A 168 -1.72 -5.34 -17.56
C TYR A 168 -2.01 -6.83 -17.73
N LEU A 169 -1.03 -7.70 -17.49
CA LEU A 169 -1.18 -9.16 -17.51
C LEU A 169 -1.67 -9.74 -16.19
N PHE A 170 -1.70 -8.93 -15.13
CA PHE A 170 -2.04 -9.36 -13.79
C PHE A 170 -3.40 -8.81 -13.37
N ALA A 171 -4.18 -9.64 -12.68
CA ALA A 171 -5.50 -9.26 -12.15
C ALA A 171 -5.43 -8.29 -10.95
N SER A 172 -4.28 -8.15 -10.30
CA SER A 172 -4.09 -7.23 -9.17
C SER A 172 -2.66 -6.71 -9.08
N LEU A 173 -2.53 -5.48 -8.58
CA LEU A 173 -1.24 -4.82 -8.30
C LEU A 173 -0.37 -5.63 -7.33
N SER A 174 -0.98 -6.19 -6.29
CA SER A 174 -0.27 -6.99 -5.29
C SER A 174 0.31 -8.27 -5.89
N ALA A 175 -0.47 -8.96 -6.74
CA ALA A 175 -0.02 -10.15 -7.45
C ALA A 175 1.12 -9.82 -8.41
N HIS A 176 1.00 -8.75 -9.19
CA HIS A 176 2.03 -8.26 -10.09
C HIS A 176 3.35 -7.99 -9.34
N THR A 177 3.29 -7.15 -8.30
CA THR A 177 4.48 -6.77 -7.54
C THR A 177 5.14 -7.98 -6.85
N ALA A 178 4.35 -8.85 -6.21
CA ALA A 178 4.88 -10.02 -5.51
C ALA A 178 5.56 -11.02 -6.46
N THR A 179 5.10 -11.12 -7.71
CA THR A 179 5.64 -12.05 -8.71
C THR A 179 6.79 -11.47 -9.49
N MET A 180 6.67 -10.21 -9.94
CA MET A 180 7.64 -9.61 -10.86
C MET A 180 8.85 -8.98 -10.16
N LEU A 181 8.67 -8.43 -8.95
CA LEU A 181 9.77 -7.76 -8.25
C LEU A 181 10.98 -8.67 -7.94
N PRO A 182 10.79 -9.96 -7.56
CA PRO A 182 11.92 -10.87 -7.37
C PRO A 182 12.65 -11.28 -8.67
N VAL A 183 12.02 -11.04 -9.83
CA VAL A 183 12.50 -11.50 -11.16
C VAL A 183 13.32 -10.41 -11.86
N ILE A 184 13.08 -9.13 -11.52
CA ILE A 184 13.76 -7.96 -12.08
C ILE A 184 14.89 -7.49 -11.16
#